data_1785cfdd2128e9a7d199d445724f74a3
#
_entry.id   1785cfdd2128e9a7d199d445724f74a3
#
_cell.length_a   1.000
_cell.length_b   1.000
_cell.length_c   1.000
_cell.angle_alpha   90.00
_cell.angle_beta   90.00
_cell.angle_gamma   90.00
#
_symmetry.space_group_name_H-M   'P 1'
#
loop_
_entity.id
_entity.type
_entity.pdbx_description
1 polymer ?
#
loop_
_entity_poly.entity_id
_entity_poly.type
_entity_poly.pdbx_seq_one_letter_code
_entity_poly.pdbx_strand_id
1 'polypeptide(L)'
;NPPVTRLNLIDLENDDVDWSSLEQGIFGVASRSKPFTIREHQQQAIDQTHAYFKIDEATGQPAHTRGKLIMACGTGKTFTSLRIAETETGGRGLVLFLVPSIALLGQTLRSWLQQALEPMMAVCICSDPQVSKQSEKNDNDTTSVVDLALPASTDVPSIVKQLQHARQHNV
;
A
#
# COMPACT_ATOMS: atom_id res chain seq x y z
N ASN A 1 28.42 7.63 -6.83
CA ASN A 1 27.29 8.01 -7.70
C ASN A 1 26.55 6.72 -8.07
N PRO A 2 25.28 6.60 -7.73
CA PRO A 2 24.49 5.49 -8.20
C PRO A 2 24.43 5.52 -9.74
N PRO A 3 24.39 4.38 -10.43
CA PRO A 3 24.26 4.35 -11.87
C PRO A 3 22.93 4.97 -12.28
N VAL A 4 22.97 5.97 -13.16
CA VAL A 4 21.78 6.57 -13.75
C VAL A 4 21.42 5.76 -14.99
N THR A 5 20.27 5.12 -14.96
CA THR A 5 19.70 4.43 -16.12
C THR A 5 18.77 5.39 -16.86
N ARG A 6 18.99 5.58 -18.15
CA ARG A 6 18.05 6.32 -19.00
C ARG A 6 16.96 5.37 -19.44
N LEU A 7 15.70 5.69 -19.20
CA LEU A 7 14.54 5.02 -19.74
C LEU A 7 14.04 5.81 -20.96
N ASN A 8 13.81 5.12 -22.05
CA ASN A 8 13.18 5.66 -23.24
C ASN A 8 11.68 5.31 -23.23
N LEU A 9 10.88 6.01 -24.01
CA LEU A 9 9.46 5.70 -24.15
C LEU A 9 9.20 4.26 -24.61
N ILE A 10 10.06 3.75 -25.51
CA ILE A 10 10.02 2.36 -26.00
C ILE A 10 10.25 1.35 -24.86
N ASP A 11 11.09 1.67 -23.89
CA ASP A 11 11.35 0.80 -22.74
C ASP A 11 10.09 0.70 -21.87
N LEU A 12 9.34 1.80 -21.73
CA LEU A 12 8.07 1.84 -21.00
C LEU A 12 6.93 1.16 -21.76
N GLU A 13 6.89 1.29 -23.10
CA GLU A 13 5.87 0.66 -23.96
C GLU A 13 6.05 -0.88 -24.03
N ASN A 14 7.27 -1.37 -23.89
CA ASN A 14 7.60 -2.80 -23.91
C ASN A 14 7.61 -3.44 -22.51
N ASP A 15 7.35 -2.66 -21.45
CA ASP A 15 7.28 -3.20 -20.11
C ASP A 15 5.91 -3.87 -19.88
N ASP A 16 5.90 -5.00 -19.18
CA ASP A 16 4.70 -5.76 -18.80
C ASP A 16 3.89 -4.99 -17.72
N VAL A 17 3.48 -3.76 -18.04
CA VAL A 17 2.69 -2.89 -17.16
C VAL A 17 1.30 -2.70 -17.74
N ASP A 18 0.28 -2.97 -16.94
CA ASP A 18 -1.09 -2.61 -17.29
C ASP A 18 -1.33 -1.11 -17.03
N TRP A 19 -1.01 -0.28 -18.01
CA TRP A 19 -1.15 1.16 -17.97
C TRP A 19 -2.58 1.61 -17.74
N SER A 20 -3.58 0.85 -18.24
CA SER A 20 -4.99 1.20 -18.09
C SER A 20 -5.45 1.06 -16.63
N SER A 21 -4.99 0.02 -15.94
CA SER A 21 -5.23 -0.13 -14.51
C SER A 21 -4.53 0.95 -13.69
N LEU A 22 -3.30 1.33 -14.07
CA LEU A 22 -2.58 2.41 -13.39
C LEU A 22 -3.27 3.77 -13.53
N GLU A 23 -3.82 4.10 -14.71
CA GLU A 23 -4.61 5.33 -14.92
C GLU A 23 -5.85 5.39 -14.03
N GLN A 24 -6.43 4.23 -13.69
CA GLN A 24 -7.56 4.11 -12.77
C GLN A 24 -7.14 4.09 -11.30
N GLY A 25 -5.84 4.15 -11.01
CA GLY A 25 -5.29 4.10 -9.64
C GLY A 25 -5.32 2.68 -9.05
N ILE A 26 -5.41 1.65 -9.90
CA ILE A 26 -5.37 0.24 -9.50
C ILE A 26 -3.94 -0.26 -9.61
N PHE A 27 -3.39 -0.77 -8.52
CA PHE A 27 -2.01 -1.22 -8.41
C PHE A 27 -1.97 -2.71 -8.03
N GLY A 28 -0.85 -3.38 -8.28
CA GLY A 28 -0.63 -4.73 -7.77
C GLY A 28 -0.14 -5.71 -8.82
N VAL A 29 -0.92 -6.35 -9.60
CA VAL A 29 -0.54 -7.59 -10.31
C VAL A 29 0.46 -7.41 -11.46
N ALA A 30 0.51 -6.29 -12.13
CA ALA A 30 1.17 -6.16 -13.43
C ALA A 30 2.63 -5.65 -13.41
N SER A 31 3.10 -4.96 -12.39
CA SER A 31 4.41 -4.30 -12.43
C SER A 31 5.49 -5.02 -11.61
N ARG A 32 5.72 -6.32 -11.78
CA ARG A 32 6.50 -7.06 -10.79
C ARG A 32 7.92 -7.42 -11.17
N SER A 33 8.85 -6.81 -10.48
CA SER A 33 10.02 -7.54 -9.98
C SER A 33 9.53 -8.67 -9.06
N LYS A 34 10.18 -9.85 -9.12
CA LYS A 34 9.77 -11.05 -8.35
C LYS A 34 9.29 -10.71 -6.93
N PRO A 35 8.10 -11.13 -6.53
CA PRO A 35 7.60 -10.86 -5.18
C PRO A 35 8.54 -11.44 -4.12
N PHE A 36 8.63 -10.78 -2.97
CA PHE A 36 9.43 -11.29 -1.87
C PHE A 36 8.87 -12.63 -1.38
N THR A 37 9.78 -13.56 -1.15
CA THR A 37 9.43 -14.82 -0.52
C THR A 37 9.16 -14.60 0.96
N ILE A 38 8.02 -15.10 1.45
CA ILE A 38 7.67 -15.06 2.87
C ILE A 38 8.67 -15.93 3.64
N ARG A 39 9.25 -15.38 4.70
CA ARG A 39 10.13 -16.11 5.62
C ARG A 39 9.30 -16.82 6.68
N GLU A 40 9.85 -17.88 7.27
CA GLU A 40 9.16 -18.69 8.27
C GLU A 40 8.54 -17.89 9.42
N HIS A 41 9.30 -16.97 10.03
CA HIS A 41 8.80 -16.12 11.12
C HIS A 41 7.70 -15.14 10.67
N GLN A 42 7.68 -14.74 9.40
CA GLN A 42 6.61 -13.91 8.83
C GLN A 42 5.36 -14.76 8.60
N GLN A 43 5.52 -15.98 8.08
CA GLN A 43 4.41 -16.91 7.92
C GLN A 43 3.77 -17.22 9.27
N GLN A 44 4.57 -17.54 10.28
CA GLN A 44 4.06 -17.76 11.65
C GLN A 44 3.28 -16.55 12.18
N ALA A 45 3.76 -15.32 11.93
CA ALA A 45 3.06 -14.11 12.35
C ALA A 45 1.71 -13.95 11.64
N ILE A 46 1.65 -14.25 10.34
CA ILE A 46 0.41 -14.20 9.54
C ILE A 46 -0.58 -15.24 10.06
N ASP A 47 -0.15 -16.50 10.22
CA ASP A 47 -1.00 -17.60 10.66
C ASP A 47 -1.55 -17.38 12.08
N GLN A 48 -0.70 -16.91 12.99
CA GLN A 48 -1.12 -16.58 14.36
C GLN A 48 -2.10 -15.42 14.39
N THR A 49 -1.90 -14.39 13.56
CA THR A 49 -2.82 -13.25 13.46
C THR A 49 -4.17 -13.70 12.93
N HIS A 50 -4.18 -14.48 11.86
CA HIS A 50 -5.40 -15.03 11.28
C HIS A 50 -6.16 -15.91 12.27
N ALA A 51 -5.46 -16.83 12.94
CA ALA A 51 -6.07 -17.69 13.97
C ALA A 51 -6.64 -16.88 15.14
N TYR A 52 -5.99 -15.77 15.52
CA TYR A 52 -6.42 -14.91 16.61
C TYR A 52 -7.71 -14.16 16.30
N PHE A 53 -7.88 -13.70 15.07
CA PHE A 53 -9.07 -12.96 14.61
C PHE A 53 -10.14 -13.83 13.98
N LYS A 54 -9.95 -15.16 13.98
CA LYS A 54 -10.91 -16.10 13.41
C LYS A 54 -12.33 -15.83 13.91
N ILE A 55 -13.28 -15.92 12.99
CA ILE A 55 -14.70 -15.77 13.32
C ILE A 55 -15.16 -17.00 14.11
N ASP A 56 -15.79 -16.77 15.23
CA ASP A 56 -16.47 -17.80 16.02
C ASP A 56 -17.73 -18.22 15.28
N GLU A 57 -17.81 -19.49 14.89
CA GLU A 57 -18.92 -20.04 14.11
C GLU A 57 -20.27 -19.97 14.85
N ALA A 58 -20.25 -19.98 16.19
CA ALA A 58 -21.47 -19.93 16.99
C ALA A 58 -22.07 -18.51 17.06
N THR A 59 -21.23 -17.50 17.07
CA THR A 59 -21.65 -16.10 17.24
C THR A 59 -21.61 -15.30 15.95
N GLY A 60 -20.91 -15.75 14.91
CA GLY A 60 -20.65 -15.01 13.68
C GLY A 60 -19.79 -13.77 13.88
N GLN A 61 -19.13 -13.62 15.03
CA GLN A 61 -18.28 -12.50 15.39
C GLN A 61 -16.82 -12.94 15.49
N PRO A 62 -15.86 -12.04 15.26
CA PRO A 62 -14.45 -12.37 15.48
C PRO A 62 -14.21 -12.68 16.97
N ALA A 63 -13.46 -13.73 17.24
CA ALA A 63 -13.10 -14.14 18.62
C ALA A 63 -12.41 -12.99 19.36
N HIS A 64 -11.65 -12.20 18.66
CA HIS A 64 -10.98 -10.99 19.18
C HIS A 64 -11.11 -9.84 18.19
N THR A 65 -11.29 -8.62 18.71
CA THR A 65 -11.39 -7.39 17.91
C THR A 65 -10.12 -6.54 17.94
N ARG A 66 -9.15 -6.91 18.78
CA ARG A 66 -7.89 -6.19 18.96
C ARG A 66 -6.77 -7.17 19.25
N GLY A 67 -5.60 -6.91 18.68
CA GLY A 67 -4.41 -7.69 18.92
C GLY A 67 -3.16 -6.81 18.93
N LYS A 68 -2.04 -7.38 19.35
CA LYS A 68 -0.73 -6.76 19.28
C LYS A 68 0.26 -7.75 18.65
N LEU A 69 0.83 -7.39 17.52
CA LEU A 69 1.91 -8.13 16.88
C LEU A 69 3.24 -7.43 17.16
N ILE A 70 4.15 -8.11 17.82
CA ILE A 70 5.47 -7.60 18.17
C ILE A 70 6.51 -8.30 17.31
N MET A 71 7.21 -7.56 16.48
CA MET A 71 8.28 -8.05 15.61
C MET A 71 9.53 -7.18 15.77
N ALA A 72 10.70 -7.79 15.74
CA ALA A 72 11.98 -7.09 15.83
C ALA A 72 12.21 -6.12 14.65
N CYS A 73 13.13 -5.17 14.78
CA CYS A 73 13.55 -4.32 13.68
C CYS A 73 14.21 -5.17 12.57
N GLY A 74 13.98 -4.80 11.30
CA GLY A 74 14.57 -5.50 10.15
C GLY A 74 13.90 -6.83 9.77
N THR A 75 12.88 -7.30 10.49
CA THR A 75 12.19 -8.58 10.21
C THR A 75 11.13 -8.48 9.10
N GLY A 76 10.97 -7.32 8.47
CA GLY A 76 10.03 -7.11 7.38
C GLY A 76 8.59 -6.85 7.82
N LYS A 77 8.39 -6.10 8.92
CA LYS A 77 7.06 -5.73 9.44
C LYS A 77 6.10 -5.21 8.38
N THR A 78 6.57 -4.31 7.51
CA THR A 78 5.76 -3.69 6.44
C THR A 78 5.25 -4.74 5.44
N PHE A 79 6.09 -5.68 5.06
CA PHE A 79 5.70 -6.78 4.19
C PHE A 79 4.75 -7.76 4.89
N THR A 80 5.04 -8.11 6.14
CA THR A 80 4.16 -8.97 6.95
C THR A 80 2.77 -8.34 7.13
N SER A 81 2.70 -7.02 7.38
CA SER A 81 1.42 -6.32 7.52
C SER A 81 0.60 -6.31 6.22
N LEU A 82 1.25 -6.23 5.06
CA LEU A 82 0.58 -6.39 3.77
C LEU A 82 -0.05 -7.79 3.64
N ARG A 83 0.74 -8.85 3.92
CA ARG A 83 0.24 -10.23 3.85
C ARG A 83 -0.90 -10.50 4.83
N ILE A 84 -0.84 -9.94 6.03
CA ILE A 84 -1.95 -9.99 6.99
C ILE A 84 -3.19 -9.29 6.40
N ALA A 85 -3.05 -8.09 5.86
CA ALA A 85 -4.16 -7.36 5.26
C ALA A 85 -4.81 -8.16 4.12
N GLU A 86 -4.03 -8.74 3.22
CA GLU A 86 -4.52 -9.59 2.13
C GLU A 86 -5.23 -10.85 2.65
N THR A 87 -4.67 -11.51 3.69
CA THR A 87 -5.25 -12.70 4.29
C THR A 87 -6.59 -12.39 4.97
N GLU A 88 -6.65 -11.31 5.77
CA GLU A 88 -7.86 -10.96 6.53
C GLU A 88 -8.99 -10.43 5.65
N THR A 89 -8.66 -9.80 4.51
CA THR A 89 -9.67 -9.28 3.59
C THR A 89 -10.01 -10.24 2.45
N GLY A 90 -9.23 -11.30 2.28
CA GLY A 90 -9.35 -12.19 1.12
C GLY A 90 -9.12 -11.45 -0.21
N GLY A 91 -8.28 -10.41 -0.20
CA GLY A 91 -8.03 -9.54 -1.35
C GLY A 91 -9.18 -8.58 -1.69
N ARG A 92 -10.24 -8.54 -0.88
CA ARG A 92 -11.43 -7.69 -1.10
C ARG A 92 -11.86 -7.06 0.20
N GLY A 93 -11.64 -5.78 0.36
CA GLY A 93 -12.03 -5.11 1.60
C GLY A 93 -11.35 -3.77 1.80
N LEU A 94 -11.66 -3.10 2.88
CA LEU A 94 -11.07 -1.83 3.25
C LEU A 94 -10.09 -2.02 4.41
N VAL A 95 -8.85 -1.62 4.20
CA VAL A 95 -7.81 -1.63 5.22
C VAL A 95 -7.45 -0.19 5.58
N LEU A 96 -7.57 0.18 6.83
CA LEU A 96 -7.06 1.45 7.34
C LEU A 96 -5.69 1.22 7.97
N PHE A 97 -4.65 1.74 7.32
CA PHE A 97 -3.27 1.63 7.79
C PHE A 97 -2.77 2.98 8.31
N LEU A 98 -2.45 3.04 9.59
CA LEU A 98 -2.01 4.27 10.27
C LEU A 98 -0.51 4.24 10.53
N VAL A 99 0.18 5.30 10.17
CA VAL A 99 1.61 5.48 10.39
C VAL A 99 1.92 6.83 11.03
N PRO A 100 2.95 6.90 11.89
CA PRO A 100 3.23 8.10 12.66
C PRO A 100 3.96 9.20 11.87
N SER A 101 4.38 8.96 10.63
CA SER A 101 5.07 9.96 9.83
C SER A 101 4.84 9.77 8.33
N ILE A 102 4.97 10.86 7.58
CA ILE A 102 4.86 10.88 6.11
C ILE A 102 5.94 10.02 5.46
N ALA A 103 7.16 10.02 6.01
CA ALA A 103 8.23 9.17 5.51
C ALA A 103 7.87 7.68 5.57
N LEU A 104 7.26 7.24 6.68
CA LEU A 104 6.75 5.88 6.82
C LEU A 104 5.54 5.61 5.93
N LEU A 105 4.68 6.61 5.71
CA LEU A 105 3.58 6.48 4.75
C LEU A 105 4.12 6.20 3.34
N GLY A 106 5.04 7.02 2.85
CA GLY A 106 5.65 6.86 1.53
C GLY A 106 6.42 5.53 1.39
N GLN A 107 7.16 5.13 2.42
CA GLN A 107 7.87 3.84 2.43
C GLN A 107 6.89 2.66 2.38
N THR A 108 5.84 2.70 3.20
CA THR A 108 4.84 1.64 3.26
C THR A 108 4.09 1.54 1.95
N LEU A 109 3.63 2.68 1.42
CA LEU A 109 2.92 2.74 0.15
C LEU A 109 3.72 2.11 -0.99
N ARG A 110 4.98 2.55 -1.17
CA ARG A 110 5.86 1.95 -2.20
C ARG A 110 6.04 0.45 -2.01
N SER A 111 6.30 0.01 -0.78
CA SER A 111 6.48 -1.42 -0.48
C SER A 111 5.21 -2.23 -0.79
N TRP A 112 4.05 -1.72 -0.43
CA TRP A 112 2.78 -2.40 -0.65
C TRP A 112 2.42 -2.46 -2.14
N LEU A 113 2.54 -1.34 -2.85
CA LEU A 113 2.28 -1.28 -4.31
C LEU A 113 3.17 -2.24 -5.10
N GLN A 114 4.44 -2.40 -4.68
CA GLN A 114 5.38 -3.31 -5.33
C GLN A 114 5.15 -4.78 -4.98
N GLN A 115 4.59 -5.09 -3.81
CA GLN A 115 4.54 -6.45 -3.27
C GLN A 115 3.13 -7.02 -3.13
N ALA A 116 2.08 -6.24 -3.39
CA ALA A 116 0.70 -6.72 -3.32
C ALA A 116 0.48 -7.89 -4.29
N LEU A 117 -0.18 -8.95 -3.86
CA LEU A 117 -0.55 -10.12 -4.67
C LEU A 117 -1.86 -9.89 -5.41
N GLU A 118 -2.76 -9.14 -4.79
CA GLU A 118 -4.05 -8.80 -5.34
C GLU A 118 -4.08 -7.33 -5.78
N PRO A 119 -4.90 -6.96 -6.76
CA PRO A 119 -5.11 -5.57 -7.14
C PRO A 119 -5.53 -4.74 -5.93
N MET A 120 -4.92 -3.57 -5.76
CA MET A 120 -5.25 -2.68 -4.66
C MET A 120 -5.32 -1.23 -5.11
N MET A 121 -6.24 -0.49 -4.55
CA MET A 121 -6.33 0.96 -4.69
C MET A 121 -5.97 1.61 -3.36
N ALA A 122 -5.03 2.55 -3.36
CA ALA A 122 -4.61 3.24 -2.17
C ALA A 122 -5.11 4.68 -2.14
N VAL A 123 -5.68 5.08 -1.01
CA VAL A 123 -6.10 6.46 -0.73
C VAL A 123 -5.23 7.01 0.38
N CYS A 124 -4.42 8.03 0.07
CA CYS A 124 -3.52 8.63 1.05
C CYS A 124 -4.20 9.81 1.73
N ILE A 125 -4.24 9.77 3.07
CA ILE A 125 -4.80 10.84 3.89
C ILE A 125 -3.67 11.40 4.76
N CYS A 126 -3.34 12.67 4.55
CA CYS A 126 -2.31 13.37 5.29
C CYS A 126 -2.66 14.86 5.38
N SER A 127 -2.53 15.43 6.58
CA SER A 127 -2.84 16.84 6.84
C SER A 127 -1.67 17.80 6.57
N ASP A 128 -0.50 17.31 6.16
CA ASP A 128 0.64 18.17 5.90
C ASP A 128 0.47 18.93 4.58
N PRO A 129 0.40 20.26 4.60
CA PRO A 129 0.22 21.07 3.39
C PRO A 129 1.40 21.01 2.42
N GLN A 130 2.58 20.54 2.85
CA GLN A 130 3.73 20.40 1.97
C GLN A 130 3.58 19.22 0.99
N VAL A 131 2.82 18.20 1.36
CA VAL A 131 2.54 17.04 0.51
C VAL A 131 1.53 17.37 -0.60
N SER A 132 0.65 18.33 -0.34
CA SER A 132 -0.40 18.75 -1.30
C SER A 132 0.07 19.78 -2.34
N LYS A 133 1.24 20.40 -2.15
CA LYS A 133 1.72 21.51 -2.99
C LYS A 133 2.62 21.10 -4.15
N GLN A 134 2.81 19.83 -4.41
CA GLN A 134 3.77 19.34 -5.40
C GLN A 134 3.32 19.51 -6.86
N SER A 135 2.12 20.03 -7.14
CA SER A 135 1.65 20.20 -8.51
C SER A 135 2.01 21.58 -9.14
N GLU A 136 2.63 22.50 -8.42
CA GLU A 136 2.77 23.88 -8.95
C GLU A 136 4.14 24.59 -8.76
N LYS A 137 5.24 23.94 -8.40
CA LYS A 137 6.51 24.68 -8.29
C LYS A 137 7.70 24.03 -8.97
N ASN A 138 8.18 24.78 -9.96
CA ASN A 138 9.46 24.78 -10.65
C ASN A 138 10.67 24.38 -9.79
N ASP A 139 11.58 23.68 -10.48
CA ASP A 139 13.01 23.50 -10.19
C ASP A 139 13.60 24.62 -9.32
N ASN A 140 14.07 24.28 -8.14
CA ASN A 140 15.25 24.84 -7.47
C ASN A 140 15.23 24.75 -5.93
N ASP A 141 14.50 23.85 -5.28
CA ASP A 141 14.71 23.68 -3.83
C ASP A 141 14.81 22.18 -3.45
N THR A 142 16.05 21.73 -3.44
CA THR A 142 16.45 20.37 -3.09
C THR A 142 16.50 20.18 -1.57
N THR A 143 15.36 20.17 -0.88
CA THR A 143 15.38 19.68 0.49
C THR A 143 14.02 19.12 0.92
N SER A 144 13.94 17.81 1.06
CA SER A 144 12.96 17.05 1.87
C SER A 144 11.47 17.11 1.52
N VAL A 145 11.12 17.07 0.26
CA VAL A 145 9.76 16.67 -0.11
C VAL A 145 9.71 15.14 -0.05
N VAL A 146 8.96 14.60 0.91
CA VAL A 146 8.64 13.16 0.88
C VAL A 146 7.75 12.94 -0.32
N ASP A 147 8.34 12.44 -1.38
CA ASP A 147 7.65 12.08 -2.61
C ASP A 147 6.71 10.91 -2.31
N LEU A 148 5.44 11.21 -2.13
CA LEU A 148 4.40 10.18 -2.06
C LEU A 148 4.11 9.74 -3.50
N ALA A 149 4.16 8.45 -3.74
CA ALA A 149 3.81 7.88 -5.04
C ALA A 149 2.37 8.20 -5.48
N LEU A 150 1.52 8.64 -4.56
CA LEU A 150 0.13 9.05 -4.79
C LEU A 150 -0.16 10.38 -4.09
N PRO A 151 -1.06 11.22 -4.64
CA PRO A 151 -1.48 12.45 -4.01
C PRO A 151 -2.19 12.17 -2.68
N ALA A 152 -1.88 12.96 -1.65
CA ALA A 152 -2.56 12.91 -0.37
C ALA A 152 -3.54 14.08 -0.23
N SER A 153 -4.67 13.84 0.42
CA SER A 153 -5.71 14.84 0.66
C SER A 153 -6.36 14.65 2.01
N THR A 154 -6.88 15.75 2.59
CA THR A 154 -7.81 15.73 3.71
C THR A 154 -9.21 16.18 3.30
N ASP A 155 -9.42 16.43 2.02
CA ASP A 155 -10.73 16.81 1.49
C ASP A 155 -11.69 15.63 1.52
N VAL A 156 -12.68 15.68 2.40
CA VAL A 156 -13.61 14.57 2.62
C VAL A 156 -14.40 14.19 1.36
N PRO A 157 -14.95 15.13 0.57
CA PRO A 157 -15.61 14.82 -0.69
C PRO A 157 -14.71 14.04 -1.66
N SER A 158 -13.44 14.45 -1.80
CA SER A 158 -12.46 13.78 -2.66
C SER A 158 -12.16 12.35 -2.17
N ILE A 159 -11.96 12.18 -0.88
CA ILE A 159 -11.70 10.86 -0.26
C ILE A 159 -12.89 9.92 -0.49
N VAL A 160 -14.12 10.41 -0.23
CA VAL A 160 -15.35 9.62 -0.44
C VAL A 160 -15.49 9.20 -1.90
N LYS A 161 -15.22 10.11 -2.85
CA LYS A 161 -15.26 9.80 -4.28
C LYS A 161 -14.25 8.71 -4.66
N GLN A 162 -13.02 8.76 -4.13
CA GLN A 162 -12.00 7.74 -4.38
C GLN A 162 -12.42 6.38 -3.80
N LEU A 163 -12.96 6.35 -2.58
CA LEU A 163 -13.46 5.11 -1.96
C LEU A 163 -14.66 4.52 -2.71
N GLN A 164 -15.57 5.36 -3.22
CA GLN A 164 -16.68 4.90 -4.06
C GLN A 164 -16.19 4.32 -5.37
N HIS A 165 -15.20 4.94 -5.99
CA HIS A 165 -14.57 4.44 -7.21
C HIS A 165 -13.89 3.07 -6.97
N ALA A 166 -13.11 2.92 -5.90
CA ALA A 166 -12.49 1.65 -5.53
C ALA A 166 -13.57 0.54 -5.37
N ARG A 167 -14.66 0.86 -4.69
CA ARG A 167 -15.76 -0.09 -4.49
C ARG A 167 -16.45 -0.52 -5.77
N GLN A 168 -16.58 0.37 -6.77
CA GLN A 168 -17.16 0.06 -8.08
C GLN A 168 -16.29 -0.90 -8.88
N HIS A 169 -14.99 -0.85 -8.70
CA HIS A 169 -14.02 -1.73 -9.37
C HIS A 169 -13.75 -3.05 -8.62
N ASN A 170 -14.43 -3.31 -7.49
CA ASN A 170 -14.23 -4.48 -6.63
C ASN A 170 -12.75 -4.63 -6.15
N VAL A 171 -12.09 -3.52 -5.89
CA VAL A 171 -10.70 -3.45 -5.42
C VAL A 171 -10.68 -3.00 -3.97
#